data_05f62b6d0d1c64a08a9143d9b9f9c65c
#
_entry.id   05f62b6d0d1c64a08a9143d9b9f9c65c
#
_cell.length_a   1.000
_cell.length_b   1.000
_cell.length_c   1.000
_cell.angle_alpha   90.00
_cell.angle_beta   90.00
_cell.angle_gamma   90.00
#
_symmetry.space_group_name_H-M   'P 1'
#
loop_
_entity.id
_entity.type
_entity.pdbx_description
1 polymer ?
#
loop_
_entity_poly.entity_id
_entity_poly.type
_entity_poly.pdbx_seq_one_letter_code
_entity_poly.pdbx_strand_id
1 'polypeptide(L)'
;DANDDNGNEVLKLRHAIVLCCPTRESCWPECSSAEAIVAEVSRLRDEAEAEECKIREQEPELRADDVLFEELALWEYERSVNPHYQELRQRLAELESMLYKGTRLERLALRPMAEKMYIATPTGLLQPNELRRDWGLLWVDPDKGTELIRDCKPHSCQPADQMKLLNNILASTMDMILSASVPRRRKPKRMAQA
;
A
#
# COMPACT_ATOMS: atom_id res chain seq x y z
N ASP A 1 -18.58 10.20 -12.29
CA ASP A 1 -20.02 10.31 -11.93
C ASP A 1 -20.66 9.01 -12.34
N ALA A 2 -21.01 8.17 -11.34
CA ALA A 2 -21.76 6.95 -11.57
C ALA A 2 -23.20 7.21 -11.12
N ASN A 3 -24.13 7.23 -12.08
CA ASN A 3 -25.56 7.17 -11.79
C ASN A 3 -25.98 5.71 -11.64
N ASP A 4 -26.92 5.43 -10.73
CA ASP A 4 -27.59 4.14 -10.68
C ASP A 4 -28.52 3.97 -11.90
N ASP A 5 -29.06 2.76 -12.10
CA ASP A 5 -29.98 2.43 -13.21
C ASP A 5 -31.26 3.28 -13.19
N ASN A 6 -31.51 4.07 -12.14
CA ASN A 6 -32.64 4.99 -11.97
C ASN A 6 -32.26 6.46 -12.11
N GLY A 7 -31.01 6.78 -12.48
CA GLY A 7 -30.55 8.15 -12.69
C GLY A 7 -30.26 8.95 -11.41
N ASN A 8 -30.23 8.30 -10.25
CA ASN A 8 -29.84 8.96 -9.01
C ASN A 8 -28.31 9.00 -8.87
N GLU A 9 -27.78 10.14 -8.41
CA GLU A 9 -26.38 10.30 -8.07
C GLU A 9 -25.99 9.36 -6.91
N VAL A 10 -25.31 8.27 -7.23
CA VAL A 10 -24.78 7.38 -6.20
C VAL A 10 -23.53 8.02 -5.60
N LEU A 11 -23.62 8.43 -4.35
CA LEU A 11 -22.48 8.88 -3.55
C LEU A 11 -21.45 7.72 -3.44
N LYS A 12 -20.52 7.66 -4.39
CA LYS A 12 -19.41 6.70 -4.32
C LYS A 12 -18.41 7.15 -3.27
N LEU A 13 -18.49 6.58 -2.09
CA LEU A 13 -17.55 6.85 -1.02
C LEU A 13 -16.15 6.36 -1.44
N ARG A 14 -15.24 7.30 -1.68
CA ARG A 14 -13.84 6.99 -1.95
C ARG A 14 -13.05 7.20 -0.67
N HIS A 15 -12.32 6.18 -0.25
CA HIS A 15 -11.49 6.24 0.95
C HIS A 15 -10.16 5.55 0.71
N ALA A 16 -9.14 6.05 1.39
CA ALA A 16 -7.80 5.54 1.36
C ALA A 16 -7.29 5.30 2.78
N ILE A 17 -6.44 4.30 2.94
CA ILE A 17 -5.65 4.07 4.15
C ILE A 17 -4.23 4.58 3.88
N VAL A 18 -3.71 5.42 4.77
CA VAL A 18 -2.33 5.89 4.73
C VAL A 18 -1.61 5.41 5.99
N LEU A 19 -0.58 4.59 5.80
CA LEU A 19 0.30 4.14 6.88
C LEU A 19 1.50 5.07 6.97
N CYS A 20 1.62 5.78 8.09
CA CYS A 20 2.76 6.67 8.33
C CYS A 20 3.93 5.86 8.90
N CYS A 21 5.05 5.86 8.19
CA CYS A 21 6.29 5.19 8.55
C CYS A 21 7.43 6.21 8.66
N PRO A 22 7.69 6.78 9.84
CA PRO A 22 8.67 7.84 10.02
C PRO A 22 10.12 7.36 9.92
N THR A 23 10.36 6.06 10.09
CA THR A 23 11.68 5.43 9.98
C THR A 23 11.61 4.20 9.08
N ARG A 24 12.76 3.78 8.56
CA ARG A 24 12.85 2.60 7.70
C ARG A 24 12.41 1.32 8.44
N GLU A 25 12.77 1.18 9.71
CA GLU A 25 12.36 0.06 10.57
C GLU A 25 10.83 0.01 10.78
N SER A 26 10.17 1.16 10.80
CA SER A 26 8.72 1.23 10.96
C SER A 26 7.92 0.75 9.74
N CYS A 27 8.58 0.61 8.59
CA CYS A 27 7.96 0.03 7.40
C CYS A 27 7.76 -1.48 7.54
N TRP A 28 8.68 -2.18 8.23
CA TRP A 28 8.65 -3.63 8.41
C TRP A 28 9.01 -4.05 9.85
N PRO A 29 8.24 -3.63 10.85
CA PRO A 29 8.62 -3.76 12.26
C PRO A 29 8.73 -5.21 12.74
N GLU A 30 8.06 -6.16 12.06
CA GLU A 30 8.04 -7.57 12.43
C GLU A 30 9.16 -8.39 11.75
N CYS A 31 9.96 -7.80 10.87
CA CYS A 31 11.02 -8.50 10.13
C CYS A 31 12.42 -8.02 10.55
N SER A 32 13.15 -8.85 11.25
CA SER A 32 14.50 -8.51 11.76
C SER A 32 15.57 -8.37 10.67
N SER A 33 15.35 -8.98 9.49
CA SER A 33 16.27 -8.95 8.34
C SER A 33 15.70 -8.10 7.17
N ALA A 34 14.76 -7.20 7.45
CA ALA A 34 14.03 -6.44 6.44
C ALA A 34 14.95 -5.72 5.43
N GLU A 35 16.03 -5.10 5.90
CA GLU A 35 16.94 -4.33 5.03
C GLU A 35 17.59 -5.19 3.94
N ALA A 36 18.10 -6.37 4.31
CA ALA A 36 18.73 -7.27 3.35
C ALA A 36 17.71 -7.82 2.33
N ILE A 37 16.50 -8.18 2.83
CA ILE A 37 15.43 -8.69 1.98
C ILE A 37 14.93 -7.58 1.04
N VAL A 38 14.75 -6.37 1.53
CA VAL A 38 14.29 -5.23 0.72
C VAL A 38 15.30 -4.88 -0.38
N ALA A 39 16.59 -4.90 -0.07
CA ALA A 39 17.63 -4.66 -1.08
C ALA A 39 17.58 -5.72 -2.20
N GLU A 40 17.39 -7.00 -1.85
CA GLU A 40 17.26 -8.08 -2.83
C GLU A 40 15.95 -7.96 -3.63
N VAL A 41 14.83 -7.64 -2.98
CA VAL A 41 13.54 -7.38 -3.66
C VAL A 41 13.67 -6.24 -4.65
N SER A 42 14.33 -5.13 -4.27
CA SER A 42 14.57 -4.00 -5.17
C SER A 42 15.33 -4.44 -6.42
N ARG A 43 16.45 -5.14 -6.24
CA ARG A 43 17.28 -5.65 -7.35
C ARG A 43 16.48 -6.56 -8.29
N LEU A 44 15.74 -7.52 -7.73
CA LEU A 44 14.95 -8.46 -8.55
C LEU A 44 13.79 -7.78 -9.28
N ARG A 45 13.23 -6.70 -8.74
CA ARG A 45 12.19 -5.93 -9.45
C ARG A 45 12.75 -5.16 -10.63
N ASP A 46 13.92 -4.54 -10.47
CA ASP A 46 14.58 -3.86 -11.57
C ASP A 46 14.93 -4.86 -12.69
N GLU A 47 15.37 -6.07 -12.31
CA GLU A 47 15.63 -7.16 -13.26
C GLU A 47 14.35 -7.66 -13.95
N ALA A 48 13.26 -7.82 -13.18
CA ALA A 48 11.96 -8.22 -13.74
C ALA A 48 11.39 -7.16 -14.70
N GLU A 49 11.57 -5.88 -14.43
CA GLU A 49 11.15 -4.79 -15.31
C GLU A 49 11.94 -4.81 -16.64
N ALA A 50 13.24 -5.11 -16.57
CA ALA A 50 14.05 -5.30 -17.77
C ALA A 50 13.59 -6.51 -18.61
N GLU A 51 13.18 -7.62 -17.96
CA GLU A 51 12.59 -8.78 -18.66
C GLU A 51 11.20 -8.47 -19.22
N GLU A 52 10.36 -7.69 -18.52
CA GLU A 52 9.06 -7.23 -19.03
C GLU A 52 9.21 -6.45 -20.34
N CYS A 53 10.26 -5.64 -20.49
CA CYS A 53 10.54 -4.96 -21.76
C CYS A 53 10.82 -5.94 -22.90
N LYS A 54 11.59 -7.01 -22.63
CA LYS A 54 11.87 -8.06 -23.63
C LYS A 54 10.61 -8.87 -23.98
N ILE A 55 9.78 -9.18 -22.98
CA ILE A 55 8.51 -9.89 -23.18
C ILE A 55 7.58 -9.09 -24.10
N ARG A 56 7.50 -7.76 -23.95
CA ARG A 56 6.67 -6.91 -24.83
C ARG A 56 7.09 -7.04 -26.31
N GLU A 57 8.38 -7.23 -26.57
CA GLU A 57 8.88 -7.40 -27.93
C GLU A 57 8.67 -8.82 -28.48
N GLN A 58 8.76 -9.84 -27.59
CA GLN A 58 8.75 -11.25 -27.98
C GLN A 58 7.36 -11.89 -27.92
N GLU A 59 6.49 -11.40 -27.04
CA GLU A 59 5.16 -11.96 -26.76
C GLU A 59 4.06 -10.86 -26.88
N PRO A 60 3.89 -10.24 -28.06
CA PRO A 60 2.93 -9.13 -28.25
C PRO A 60 1.47 -9.53 -27.99
N GLU A 61 1.16 -10.83 -28.05
CA GLU A 61 -0.16 -11.40 -27.73
C GLU A 61 -0.55 -11.28 -26.25
N LEU A 62 0.39 -10.97 -25.37
CA LEU A 62 0.11 -10.73 -23.93
C LEU A 62 -0.44 -9.33 -23.68
N ARG A 63 -0.58 -8.51 -24.70
CA ARG A 63 -1.24 -7.22 -24.61
C ARG A 63 -2.74 -7.42 -24.44
N ALA A 64 -3.28 -6.95 -23.30
CA ALA A 64 -4.68 -7.17 -22.93
C ALA A 64 -5.67 -6.16 -23.53
N ASP A 65 -5.17 -5.04 -24.08
CA ASP A 65 -6.00 -3.96 -24.62
C ASP A 65 -5.42 -3.35 -25.93
N ASP A 66 -6.29 -2.71 -26.70
CA ASP A 66 -5.99 -2.04 -27.98
C ASP A 66 -5.81 -0.52 -27.81
N VAL A 67 -5.24 -0.06 -26.69
CA VAL A 67 -5.01 1.36 -26.43
C VAL A 67 -3.93 1.91 -27.38
N LEU A 68 -4.16 3.12 -27.93
CA LEU A 68 -3.26 3.78 -28.88
C LEU A 68 -1.88 4.15 -28.30
N PHE A 69 -1.79 4.27 -26.98
CA PHE A 69 -0.57 4.65 -26.29
C PHE A 69 0.05 3.44 -25.57
N GLU A 70 1.24 3.04 -25.97
CA GLU A 70 1.95 1.89 -25.37
C GLU A 70 2.19 2.03 -23.87
N GLU A 71 2.40 3.25 -23.39
CA GLU A 71 2.62 3.56 -21.97
C GLU A 71 1.39 3.25 -21.07
N LEU A 72 0.19 3.22 -21.65
CA LEU A 72 -1.07 2.94 -20.97
C LEU A 72 -1.56 1.51 -21.22
N ALA A 73 -0.88 0.74 -22.07
CA ALA A 73 -1.27 -0.61 -22.41
C ALA A 73 -1.18 -1.56 -21.19
N LEU A 74 -2.24 -2.33 -21.00
CA LEU A 74 -2.27 -3.39 -19.99
C LEU A 74 -1.62 -4.66 -20.56
N TRP A 75 -0.69 -5.26 -19.80
CA TRP A 75 0.04 -6.45 -20.17
C TRP A 75 -0.20 -7.58 -19.17
N GLU A 76 -0.51 -8.77 -19.67
CA GLU A 76 -0.73 -9.99 -18.89
C GLU A 76 0.59 -10.77 -18.69
N TYR A 77 1.62 -10.15 -18.11
CA TYR A 77 2.93 -10.76 -17.87
C TYR A 77 2.87 -12.09 -17.10
N GLU A 78 1.78 -12.33 -16.36
CA GLU A 78 1.58 -13.59 -15.65
C GLU A 78 1.48 -14.81 -16.56
N ARG A 79 1.10 -14.58 -17.83
CA ARG A 79 0.93 -15.61 -18.85
C ARG A 79 2.18 -15.81 -19.70
N SER A 80 3.23 -15.01 -19.48
CA SER A 80 4.48 -15.12 -20.24
C SER A 80 5.09 -16.51 -20.09
N VAL A 81 5.61 -17.01 -21.21
CA VAL A 81 6.34 -18.30 -21.23
C VAL A 81 7.84 -18.15 -20.96
N ASN A 82 8.32 -16.93 -20.72
CA ASN A 82 9.72 -16.65 -20.39
C ASN A 82 10.12 -17.31 -19.05
N PRO A 83 11.00 -18.34 -19.05
CA PRO A 83 11.34 -19.10 -17.87
C PRO A 83 12.08 -18.25 -16.82
N HIS A 84 12.96 -17.34 -17.29
CA HIS A 84 13.71 -16.47 -16.39
C HIS A 84 12.78 -15.50 -15.65
N TYR A 85 11.80 -14.93 -16.36
CA TYR A 85 10.79 -14.07 -15.73
C TYR A 85 9.93 -14.82 -14.70
N GLN A 86 9.59 -16.08 -14.98
CA GLN A 86 8.85 -16.93 -14.03
C GLN A 86 9.66 -17.22 -12.75
N GLU A 87 10.97 -17.51 -12.89
CA GLU A 87 11.87 -17.68 -11.75
C GLU A 87 12.00 -16.41 -10.92
N LEU A 88 12.14 -15.23 -11.56
CA LEU A 88 12.18 -13.94 -10.88
C LEU A 88 10.88 -13.68 -10.09
N ARG A 89 9.73 -13.94 -10.69
CA ARG A 89 8.43 -13.80 -10.02
C ARG A 89 8.30 -14.72 -8.80
N GLN A 90 8.69 -15.98 -8.95
CA GLN A 90 8.65 -16.93 -7.83
C GLN A 90 9.56 -16.45 -6.68
N ARG A 91 10.77 -16.04 -7.01
CA ARG A 91 11.73 -15.57 -5.99
C ARG A 91 11.25 -14.29 -5.31
N LEU A 92 10.68 -13.35 -6.05
CA LEU A 92 10.05 -12.16 -5.50
C LEU A 92 8.92 -12.51 -4.53
N ALA A 93 8.04 -13.44 -4.90
CA ALA A 93 6.93 -13.87 -4.05
C ALA A 93 7.41 -14.51 -2.72
N GLU A 94 8.49 -15.29 -2.76
CA GLU A 94 9.11 -15.87 -1.57
C GLU A 94 9.66 -14.80 -0.63
N LEU A 95 10.44 -13.85 -1.16
CA LEU A 95 11.03 -12.75 -0.38
C LEU A 95 9.96 -11.81 0.18
N GLU A 96 8.95 -11.48 -0.61
CA GLU A 96 7.82 -10.69 -0.15
C GLU A 96 7.04 -11.42 0.95
N SER A 97 6.86 -12.73 0.81
CA SER A 97 6.24 -13.53 1.88
C SER A 97 7.05 -13.46 3.17
N MET A 98 8.39 -13.57 3.11
CA MET A 98 9.26 -13.42 4.27
C MET A 98 9.17 -12.04 4.91
N LEU A 99 9.07 -10.99 4.10
CA LEU A 99 9.03 -9.61 4.55
C LEU A 99 7.69 -9.24 5.20
N TYR A 100 6.58 -9.72 4.63
CA TYR A 100 5.23 -9.28 5.01
C TYR A 100 4.43 -10.29 5.82
N LYS A 101 4.82 -11.57 5.86
CA LYS A 101 4.06 -12.64 6.52
C LYS A 101 3.80 -12.33 7.99
N GLY A 102 2.54 -12.35 8.38
CA GLY A 102 2.09 -12.04 9.74
C GLY A 102 2.04 -10.54 10.07
N THR A 103 2.48 -9.67 9.18
CA THR A 103 2.53 -8.23 9.41
C THR A 103 1.15 -7.57 9.29
N ARG A 104 1.08 -6.33 9.79
CA ARG A 104 -0.09 -5.47 9.59
C ARG A 104 -0.36 -5.21 8.10
N LEU A 105 0.69 -5.05 7.29
CA LEU A 105 0.60 -4.82 5.85
C LEU A 105 -0.01 -6.02 5.12
N GLU A 106 0.41 -7.25 5.46
CA GLU A 106 -0.18 -8.46 4.88
C GLU A 106 -1.67 -8.56 5.19
N ARG A 107 -2.06 -8.33 6.45
CA ARG A 107 -3.48 -8.39 6.86
C ARG A 107 -4.35 -7.39 6.08
N LEU A 108 -3.82 -6.19 5.83
CA LEU A 108 -4.52 -5.19 5.03
C LEU A 108 -4.59 -5.56 3.54
N ALA A 109 -3.54 -6.19 3.00
CA ALA A 109 -3.52 -6.65 1.61
C ALA A 109 -4.46 -7.84 1.37
N LEU A 110 -4.55 -8.78 2.33
CA LEU A 110 -5.46 -9.93 2.24
C LEU A 110 -6.94 -9.53 2.36
N ARG A 111 -7.23 -8.46 3.08
CA ARG A 111 -8.59 -7.96 3.26
C ARG A 111 -8.61 -6.45 3.16
N PRO A 112 -8.62 -5.90 1.94
CA PRO A 112 -8.61 -4.47 1.74
C PRO A 112 -9.90 -3.83 2.30
N MET A 113 -9.73 -2.88 3.22
CA MET A 113 -10.84 -2.11 3.79
C MET A 113 -11.01 -0.74 3.11
N ALA A 114 -10.10 -0.38 2.22
CA ALA A 114 -10.12 0.84 1.43
C ALA A 114 -9.74 0.57 -0.02
N GLU A 115 -10.27 1.37 -0.94
CA GLU A 115 -9.96 1.25 -2.37
C GLU A 115 -8.47 1.54 -2.67
N LYS A 116 -7.85 2.44 -1.90
CA LYS A 116 -6.45 2.80 -2.06
C LYS A 116 -5.69 2.68 -0.75
N MET A 117 -4.46 2.18 -0.85
CA MET A 117 -3.57 2.00 0.29
C MET A 117 -2.21 2.63 -0.02
N TYR A 118 -1.76 3.54 0.85
CA TYR A 118 -0.51 4.24 0.71
C TYR A 118 0.38 4.04 1.92
N ILE A 119 1.69 4.09 1.69
CA ILE A 119 2.69 4.30 2.73
C ILE A 119 3.20 5.73 2.60
N ALA A 120 3.22 6.45 3.71
CA ALA A 120 3.77 7.79 3.81
C ALA A 120 5.08 7.74 4.59
N THR A 121 6.16 8.23 3.98
CA THR A 121 7.50 8.26 4.55
C THR A 121 8.14 9.63 4.38
N PRO A 122 9.17 9.99 5.17
CA PRO A 122 10.03 11.11 4.83
C PRO A 122 10.59 10.99 3.42
N THR A 123 10.84 12.13 2.78
CA THR A 123 11.39 12.21 1.41
C THR A 123 12.64 11.35 1.25
N GLY A 124 12.62 10.45 0.26
CA GLY A 124 13.75 9.59 -0.09
C GLY A 124 14.00 8.41 0.86
N LEU A 125 13.24 8.24 1.94
CA LEU A 125 13.44 7.15 2.91
C LEU A 125 13.15 5.78 2.29
N LEU A 126 12.14 5.69 1.44
CA LEU A 126 11.71 4.49 0.73
C LEU A 126 11.62 4.80 -0.76
N GLN A 127 12.16 3.90 -1.59
CA GLN A 127 12.06 4.01 -3.04
C GLN A 127 10.87 3.20 -3.58
N PRO A 128 10.30 3.57 -4.73
CA PRO A 128 9.14 2.88 -5.31
C PRO A 128 9.36 1.38 -5.54
N ASN A 129 10.58 0.97 -5.94
CA ASN A 129 10.94 -0.41 -6.21
C ASN A 129 11.15 -1.27 -4.92
N GLU A 130 11.25 -0.65 -3.76
CA GLU A 130 11.32 -1.34 -2.47
C GLU A 130 9.94 -1.75 -1.94
N LEU A 131 8.88 -1.14 -2.45
CA LEU A 131 7.50 -1.34 -1.99
C LEU A 131 6.72 -2.23 -2.95
N ARG A 132 5.81 -3.07 -2.43
CA ARG A 132 4.87 -3.88 -3.23
C ARG A 132 4.19 -3.03 -4.31
N ARG A 133 3.97 -3.61 -5.49
CA ARG A 133 3.41 -2.89 -6.66
C ARG A 133 1.98 -2.41 -6.48
N ASP A 134 1.22 -3.03 -5.58
CA ASP A 134 -0.17 -2.71 -5.28
C ASP A 134 -0.35 -1.56 -4.27
N TRP A 135 0.73 -1.14 -3.60
CA TRP A 135 0.73 -0.03 -2.65
C TRP A 135 1.23 1.27 -3.27
N GLY A 136 0.61 2.39 -2.87
CA GLY A 136 1.07 3.73 -3.23
C GLY A 136 2.15 4.24 -2.28
N LEU A 137 2.96 5.18 -2.75
CA LEU A 137 4.02 5.81 -1.98
C LEU A 137 3.82 7.32 -1.96
N LEU A 138 3.81 7.87 -0.76
CA LEU A 138 3.80 9.32 -0.50
C LEU A 138 5.11 9.71 0.19
N TRP A 139 5.77 10.72 -0.32
CA TRP A 139 6.84 11.37 0.42
C TRP A 139 6.30 12.61 1.15
N VAL A 140 6.71 12.76 2.40
CA VAL A 140 6.29 13.85 3.26
C VAL A 140 7.51 14.67 3.66
N ASP A 141 7.51 15.94 3.26
CA ASP A 141 8.51 16.91 3.64
C ASP A 141 7.83 17.95 4.53
N PRO A 142 8.37 18.26 5.73
CA PRO A 142 7.77 19.24 6.65
C PRO A 142 7.60 20.64 6.03
N ASP A 143 8.49 21.03 5.13
CA ASP A 143 8.50 22.38 4.53
C ASP A 143 7.75 22.43 3.18
N LYS A 144 7.81 21.34 2.39
CA LYS A 144 7.26 21.28 1.03
C LYS A 144 5.89 20.59 0.96
N GLY A 145 5.49 19.89 2.02
CA GLY A 145 4.24 19.14 2.07
C GLY A 145 4.36 17.70 1.58
N THR A 146 3.27 17.18 1.00
CA THR A 146 3.18 15.77 0.59
C THR A 146 3.25 15.65 -0.92
N GLU A 147 4.10 14.77 -1.42
CA GLU A 147 4.30 14.44 -2.83
C GLU A 147 3.86 13.00 -3.10
N LEU A 148 3.07 12.80 -4.16
CA LEU A 148 2.67 11.46 -4.63
C LEU A 148 3.77 10.92 -5.56
N ILE A 149 4.51 9.93 -5.09
CA ILE A 149 5.62 9.32 -5.85
C ILE A 149 5.12 8.16 -6.71
N ARG A 150 4.23 7.34 -6.15
CA ARG A 150 3.59 6.24 -6.87
C ARG A 150 2.14 6.13 -6.45
N ASP A 151 1.20 6.11 -7.42
CA ASP A 151 -0.20 5.86 -7.12
C ASP A 151 -0.45 4.37 -6.80
N CYS A 152 -1.46 4.14 -6.01
CA CYS A 152 -1.91 2.81 -5.61
C CYS A 152 -2.80 2.21 -6.69
N LYS A 153 -2.65 0.93 -6.99
CA LYS A 153 -3.65 0.19 -7.76
C LYS A 153 -4.95 0.09 -6.94
N PRO A 154 -6.12 0.36 -7.55
CA PRO A 154 -7.39 0.25 -6.84
C PRO A 154 -7.63 -1.19 -6.37
N HIS A 155 -8.01 -1.35 -5.11
CA HIS A 155 -8.41 -2.63 -4.54
C HIS A 155 -9.93 -2.79 -4.58
N SER A 156 -10.39 -4.01 -4.88
CA SER A 156 -11.81 -4.33 -4.74
C SER A 156 -12.14 -4.52 -3.26
N CYS A 157 -12.98 -3.64 -2.72
CA CYS A 157 -13.40 -3.67 -1.32
C CYS A 157 -14.84 -4.12 -1.20
N GLN A 158 -15.11 -5.02 -0.25
CA GLN A 158 -16.48 -5.39 0.08
C GLN A 158 -17.19 -4.25 0.82
N PRO A 159 -18.47 -3.95 0.50
CA PRO A 159 -19.23 -2.89 1.19
C PRO A 159 -19.24 -3.03 2.71
N ALA A 160 -19.31 -4.27 3.21
CA ALA A 160 -19.26 -4.55 4.65
C ALA A 160 -17.93 -4.15 5.31
N ASP A 161 -16.80 -4.31 4.63
CA ASP A 161 -15.48 -3.92 5.14
C ASP A 161 -15.29 -2.40 5.09
N GLN A 162 -15.83 -1.74 4.08
CA GLN A 162 -15.88 -0.28 3.99
C GLN A 162 -16.71 0.31 5.14
N MET A 163 -17.89 -0.25 5.41
CA MET A 163 -18.75 0.18 6.53
C MET A 163 -18.05 -0.03 7.88
N LYS A 164 -17.32 -1.14 8.04
CA LYS A 164 -16.53 -1.40 9.24
C LYS A 164 -15.42 -0.37 9.44
N LEU A 165 -14.74 0.03 8.37
CA LEU A 165 -13.73 1.09 8.43
C LEU A 165 -14.35 2.42 8.88
N LEU A 166 -15.48 2.80 8.29
CA LEU A 166 -16.21 4.02 8.67
C LEU A 166 -16.62 4.00 10.13
N ASN A 167 -17.18 2.89 10.60
CA ASN A 167 -17.58 2.75 12.01
C ASN A 167 -16.37 2.88 12.97
N ASN A 168 -15.21 2.32 12.58
CA ASN A 168 -13.98 2.45 13.38
C ASN A 168 -13.47 3.91 13.41
N ILE A 169 -13.55 4.62 12.29
CA ILE A 169 -13.19 6.05 12.24
C ILE A 169 -14.11 6.86 13.12
N LEU A 170 -15.42 6.65 13.03
CA LEU A 170 -16.42 7.34 13.87
C LEU A 170 -16.19 7.06 15.35
N ALA A 171 -16.01 5.81 15.74
CA ALA A 171 -15.73 5.44 17.14
C ALA A 171 -14.46 6.11 17.65
N SER A 172 -13.37 6.06 16.89
CA SER A 172 -12.10 6.70 17.24
C SER A 172 -12.22 8.22 17.38
N THR A 173 -12.99 8.85 16.50
CA THR A 173 -13.24 10.29 16.55
C THR A 173 -14.07 10.66 17.78
N MET A 174 -15.10 9.88 18.10
CA MET A 174 -15.92 10.09 19.29
C MET A 174 -15.10 9.94 20.59
N ASP A 175 -14.26 8.91 20.68
CA ASP A 175 -13.35 8.72 21.82
C ASP A 175 -12.38 9.89 21.98
N MET A 176 -11.87 10.42 20.89
CA MET A 176 -10.97 11.58 20.89
C MET A 176 -11.69 12.85 21.38
N ILE A 177 -12.91 13.10 20.92
CA ILE A 177 -13.72 14.24 21.34
C ILE A 177 -14.08 14.12 22.82
N LEU A 178 -14.54 12.95 23.27
CA LEU A 178 -14.91 12.71 24.67
C LEU A 178 -13.68 12.80 25.59
N SER A 179 -12.53 12.28 25.19
CA SER A 179 -11.30 12.36 25.98
C SER A 179 -10.74 13.78 26.06
N ALA A 180 -10.95 14.61 25.05
CA ALA A 180 -10.56 16.02 25.04
C ALA A 180 -11.49 16.88 25.93
N SER A 181 -12.75 16.49 26.05
CA SER A 181 -13.75 17.22 26.85
C SER A 181 -13.74 16.87 28.36
N VAL A 182 -13.11 15.75 28.76
CA VAL A 182 -12.96 15.36 30.15
C VAL A 182 -11.65 15.91 30.74
N PRO A 183 -11.70 16.83 31.73
CA PRO A 183 -10.48 17.32 32.35
C PRO A 183 -9.74 16.16 33.01
N ARG A 184 -8.48 15.93 32.60
CA ARG A 184 -7.62 14.91 33.19
C ARG A 184 -7.50 15.15 34.70
N ARG A 185 -8.19 14.35 35.53
CA ARG A 185 -7.96 14.32 36.97
C ARG A 185 -6.49 14.03 37.25
N ARG A 186 -5.72 15.03 37.68
CA ARG A 186 -4.34 14.82 38.13
C ARG A 186 -4.39 13.79 39.28
N LYS A 187 -3.71 12.64 39.04
CA LYS A 187 -3.47 11.66 40.10
C LYS A 187 -2.74 12.38 41.24
N PRO A 188 -3.24 12.30 42.51
CA PRO A 188 -2.54 12.90 43.64
C PRO A 188 -1.15 12.31 43.75
N LYS A 189 -0.12 13.16 43.84
CA LYS A 189 1.25 12.74 44.13
C LYS A 189 1.20 11.96 45.45
N ARG A 190 1.56 10.67 45.40
CA ARG A 190 1.86 9.92 46.64
C ARG A 190 3.02 10.67 47.32
N MET A 191 2.71 11.27 48.46
CA MET A 191 3.75 11.77 49.37
C MET A 191 4.57 10.57 49.82
N ALA A 192 5.89 10.59 49.50
CA ALA A 192 6.82 9.65 50.11
C ALA A 192 6.79 9.91 51.62
N GLN A 193 6.39 8.92 52.37
CA GLN A 193 6.60 8.90 53.80
C GLN A 193 8.07 8.65 54.07
N ALA A 194 8.68 9.56 54.79
CA ALA A 194 10.03 9.46 55.32
C ALA A 194 10.10 8.39 56.41
#